data_058387b856d17eaad56a59eb58adecb9
#
_entry.id   058387b856d17eaad56a59eb58adecb9
#
_cell.length_a   1.000
_cell.length_b   1.000
_cell.length_c   1.000
_cell.angle_alpha   90.00
_cell.angle_beta   90.00
_cell.angle_gamma   90.00
#
_symmetry.space_group_name_H-M   'P 1'
#
loop_
_entity.id
_entity.type
_entity.pdbx_description
1 polymer ?
#
loop_
_entity_poly.entity_id
_entity_poly.type
_entity_poly.pdbx_seq_one_letter_code
_entity_poly.pdbx_strand_id
1 'polypeptide(L)'
;MVIGDPYVIAVIYENIKEWNGDKNYTNGILAFSMDGILFPGEALNATLRPELKKLSRTLEAIPQNDEVYGLEKSVSFAKLYEMIFPDDWWTEDGTPEYNITQMTLKDKKYYIFAVGSGDKVRLLYAKIKYDFEESRHYWNDDDIHEWVVEREALNKIANRLKNLTEEDLAFSD
;
A
#
# COMPACT_ATOMS: atom_id res chain seq x y z
N MET A 1 15.30 -5.28 -6.35
CA MET A 1 14.59 -5.11 -7.67
C MET A 1 13.65 -3.90 -7.61
N VAL A 2 13.43 -3.22 -8.75
CA VAL A 2 12.51 -2.08 -8.87
C VAL A 2 11.48 -2.40 -9.95
N ILE A 3 10.21 -2.25 -9.63
CA ILE A 3 9.08 -2.44 -10.56
C ILE A 3 8.28 -1.15 -10.61
N GLY A 4 8.21 -0.53 -11.78
CA GLY A 4 7.62 0.79 -12.02
C GLY A 4 8.68 1.86 -12.25
N ASP A 5 8.25 3.12 -12.24
CA ASP A 5 9.11 4.29 -12.37
C ASP A 5 9.25 4.97 -10.99
N PRO A 6 10.46 5.01 -10.39
CA PRO A 6 10.66 5.61 -9.07
C PRO A 6 10.27 7.10 -8.97
N TYR A 7 10.28 7.83 -10.08
CA TYR A 7 9.87 9.23 -10.15
C TYR A 7 8.36 9.43 -10.34
N VAL A 8 7.62 8.34 -10.57
CA VAL A 8 6.16 8.33 -10.62
C VAL A 8 5.63 7.48 -9.48
N ILE A 9 5.71 6.17 -9.62
CA ILE A 9 5.44 5.18 -8.58
C ILE A 9 6.19 3.90 -8.89
N ALA A 10 6.86 3.34 -7.90
CA ALA A 10 7.52 2.03 -8.00
C ALA A 10 7.39 1.23 -6.71
N VAL A 11 7.45 -0.08 -6.87
CA VAL A 11 7.65 -1.05 -5.78
C VAL A 11 9.11 -1.47 -5.80
N ILE A 12 9.77 -1.33 -4.67
CA ILE A 12 11.18 -1.69 -4.47
C ILE A 12 11.21 -2.88 -3.51
N TYR A 13 11.84 -3.96 -3.93
CA TYR A 13 12.05 -5.10 -3.02
C TYR A 13 13.41 -5.73 -3.25
N GLU A 14 13.93 -6.33 -2.18
CA GLU A 14 15.17 -7.09 -2.21
C GLU A 14 15.08 -8.29 -1.27
N ASN A 15 15.41 -9.46 -1.79
CA ASN A 15 15.52 -10.68 -1.00
C ASN A 15 16.86 -10.67 -0.25
N ILE A 16 16.83 -10.76 1.07
CA ILE A 16 18.04 -10.75 1.91
C ILE A 16 18.38 -12.18 2.30
N LYS A 17 19.46 -12.70 1.74
CA LYS A 17 19.88 -14.10 1.91
C LYS A 17 20.02 -14.50 3.38
N GLU A 18 20.59 -13.63 4.18
CA GLU A 18 20.88 -13.86 5.61
C GLU A 18 19.59 -13.95 6.46
N TRP A 19 18.46 -13.46 5.94
CA TRP A 19 17.15 -13.51 6.62
C TRP A 19 16.37 -14.79 6.26
N ASN A 20 16.92 -15.66 5.41
CA ASN A 20 16.26 -16.82 4.87
C ASN A 20 17.05 -18.10 5.19
N GLY A 21 16.83 -18.63 6.40
CA GLY A 21 17.45 -19.91 6.81
C GLY A 21 16.86 -21.14 6.12
N ASP A 22 15.64 -21.03 5.60
CA ASP A 22 14.92 -22.08 4.86
C ASP A 22 14.46 -21.51 3.50
N LYS A 23 14.64 -22.28 2.44
CA LYS A 23 14.26 -21.90 1.06
C LYS A 23 12.74 -21.66 0.86
N ASN A 24 11.92 -22.07 1.82
CA ASN A 24 10.46 -21.90 1.75
C ASN A 24 9.99 -20.46 2.06
N TYR A 25 10.82 -19.63 2.69
CA TYR A 25 10.50 -18.25 3.04
C TYR A 25 11.34 -17.30 2.20
N THR A 26 10.73 -16.20 1.79
CA THR A 26 11.37 -15.14 1.02
C THR A 26 11.26 -13.85 1.80
N ASN A 27 12.12 -13.70 2.82
CA ASN A 27 12.18 -12.50 3.64
C ASN A 27 13.14 -11.49 3.03
N GLY A 28 12.78 -10.24 3.08
CA GLY A 28 13.59 -9.19 2.49
C GLY A 28 13.06 -7.81 2.80
N ILE A 29 13.48 -6.85 2.02
CA ILE A 29 13.05 -5.46 2.13
C ILE A 29 11.91 -5.22 1.14
N LEU A 30 10.88 -4.48 1.58
CA LEU A 30 9.81 -3.96 0.73
C LEU A 30 9.63 -2.47 1.03
N ALA A 31 9.61 -1.67 -0.01
CA ALA A 31 9.37 -0.24 0.06
C ALA A 31 8.66 0.25 -1.21
N PHE A 32 8.13 1.47 -1.18
CA PHE A 32 7.60 2.17 -2.34
C PHE A 32 8.48 3.38 -2.66
N SER A 33 8.58 3.73 -3.92
CA SER A 33 9.05 5.05 -4.34
C SER A 33 7.89 5.79 -4.97
N MET A 34 7.65 7.01 -4.53
CA MET A 34 6.59 7.90 -5.03
C MET A 34 7.21 9.27 -5.25
N ASP A 35 7.23 9.75 -6.52
CA ASP A 35 7.86 11.01 -6.91
C ASP A 35 9.35 11.13 -6.47
N GLY A 36 10.09 10.03 -6.55
CA GLY A 36 11.48 9.95 -6.11
C GLY A 36 11.69 9.86 -4.60
N ILE A 37 10.61 9.85 -3.81
CA ILE A 37 10.68 9.75 -2.35
C ILE A 37 10.42 8.30 -1.93
N LEU A 38 11.36 7.74 -1.16
CA LEU A 38 11.21 6.41 -0.58
C LEU A 38 10.19 6.43 0.56
N PHE A 39 9.17 5.58 0.48
CA PHE A 39 8.17 5.40 1.53
C PHE A 39 8.23 3.97 2.08
N PRO A 40 8.24 3.82 3.41
CA PRO A 40 8.10 4.82 4.46
C PRO A 40 9.40 5.54 4.88
N GLY A 41 10.44 5.54 4.08
CA GLY A 41 11.72 6.19 4.39
C GLY A 41 12.69 5.33 5.20
N GLU A 42 12.27 4.12 5.56
CA GLU A 42 13.09 3.12 6.26
C GLU A 42 12.96 1.74 5.56
N ALA A 43 13.95 0.89 5.72
CA ALA A 43 13.91 -0.49 5.25
C ALA A 43 13.02 -1.32 6.18
N LEU A 44 11.96 -1.89 5.64
CA LEU A 44 11.05 -2.76 6.37
C LEU A 44 11.29 -4.22 6.00
N ASN A 45 11.40 -5.08 7.03
CA ASN A 45 11.44 -6.52 6.81
C ASN A 45 10.06 -7.03 6.42
N ALA A 46 9.98 -7.67 5.27
CA ALA A 46 8.75 -8.21 4.70
C ALA A 46 8.91 -9.67 4.30
N THR A 47 7.86 -10.45 4.42
CA THR A 47 7.76 -11.74 3.75
C THR A 47 7.29 -11.48 2.32
N LEU A 48 8.24 -11.39 1.38
CA LEU A 48 8.05 -10.81 0.06
C LEU A 48 6.95 -11.48 -0.76
N ARG A 49 6.97 -12.81 -0.89
CA ARG A 49 6.04 -13.53 -1.76
C ARG A 49 4.56 -13.23 -1.48
N PRO A 50 4.02 -13.39 -0.26
CA PRO A 50 2.63 -13.08 0.04
C PRO A 50 2.32 -11.58 -0.06
N GLU A 51 3.26 -10.71 0.33
CA GLU A 51 3.09 -9.26 0.27
C GLU A 51 2.99 -8.76 -1.18
N LEU A 52 3.89 -9.18 -2.06
CA LEU A 52 3.89 -8.80 -3.47
C LEU A 52 2.68 -9.37 -4.22
N LYS A 53 2.29 -10.62 -3.90
CA LYS A 53 1.09 -11.23 -4.48
C LYS A 53 -0.20 -10.52 -4.03
N LYS A 54 -0.27 -10.12 -2.76
CA LYS A 54 -1.39 -9.33 -2.25
C LYS A 54 -1.42 -7.96 -2.93
N LEU A 55 -0.27 -7.29 -3.01
CA LEU A 55 -0.16 -5.97 -3.63
C LEU A 55 -0.64 -5.98 -5.09
N SER A 56 -0.25 -6.98 -5.89
CA SER A 56 -0.74 -7.13 -7.26
C SER A 56 -2.27 -7.12 -7.31
N ARG A 57 -2.93 -7.91 -6.47
CA ARG A 57 -4.40 -8.00 -6.45
C ARG A 57 -5.07 -6.70 -6.01
N THR A 58 -4.52 -6.06 -4.97
CA THR A 58 -5.11 -4.82 -4.45
C THR A 58 -4.96 -3.65 -5.43
N LEU A 59 -3.84 -3.58 -6.17
CA LEU A 59 -3.66 -2.57 -7.21
C LEU A 59 -4.62 -2.76 -8.40
N GLU A 60 -4.91 -4.01 -8.79
CA GLU A 60 -5.90 -4.32 -9.84
C GLU A 60 -7.34 -3.96 -9.41
N ALA A 61 -7.63 -4.05 -8.11
CA ALA A 61 -8.99 -3.95 -7.56
C ALA A 61 -9.38 -2.54 -7.08
N ILE A 62 -8.52 -1.52 -7.22
CA ILE A 62 -8.80 -0.17 -6.72
C ILE A 62 -10.12 0.37 -7.29
N PRO A 63 -11.13 0.66 -6.42
CA PRO A 63 -12.45 1.07 -6.87
C PRO A 63 -12.45 2.47 -7.48
N GLN A 64 -13.44 2.71 -8.33
CA GLN A 64 -13.80 4.04 -8.84
C GLN A 64 -14.81 4.67 -7.88
N ASN A 65 -14.56 5.91 -7.48
CA ASN A 65 -15.48 6.71 -6.68
C ASN A 65 -15.15 8.19 -6.86
N ASP A 66 -15.80 8.82 -7.82
CA ASP A 66 -15.55 10.23 -8.18
C ASP A 66 -15.86 11.19 -7.04
N GLU A 67 -16.86 10.88 -6.21
CA GLU A 67 -17.23 11.69 -5.06
C GLU A 67 -16.08 11.74 -4.04
N VAL A 68 -15.61 10.58 -3.58
CA VAL A 68 -14.52 10.48 -2.61
C VAL A 68 -13.20 11.00 -3.18
N TYR A 69 -12.94 10.73 -4.47
CA TYR A 69 -11.75 11.22 -5.17
C TYR A 69 -11.69 12.76 -5.20
N GLY A 70 -12.84 13.42 -5.39
CA GLY A 70 -12.95 14.88 -5.49
C GLY A 70 -12.92 15.64 -4.16
N LEU A 71 -13.00 14.95 -3.02
CA LEU A 71 -12.97 15.58 -1.71
C LEU A 71 -11.58 16.19 -1.40
N GLU A 72 -11.56 17.16 -0.49
CA GLU A 72 -10.32 17.67 0.10
C GLU A 72 -9.53 16.52 0.76
N LYS A 73 -8.20 16.62 0.81
CA LYS A 73 -7.26 15.55 1.18
C LYS A 73 -7.60 14.89 2.52
N SER A 74 -7.79 15.69 3.57
CA SER A 74 -8.08 15.16 4.91
C SER A 74 -9.49 14.55 4.98
N VAL A 75 -10.46 15.15 4.31
CA VAL A 75 -11.83 14.64 4.23
C VAL A 75 -11.90 13.32 3.47
N SER A 76 -11.20 13.23 2.33
CA SER A 76 -11.09 11.99 1.55
C SER A 76 -10.44 10.86 2.36
N PHE A 77 -9.35 11.15 3.08
CA PHE A 77 -8.68 10.17 3.93
C PHE A 77 -9.59 9.65 5.03
N ALA A 78 -10.27 10.55 5.77
CA ALA A 78 -11.22 10.20 6.82
C ALA A 78 -12.38 9.35 6.27
N LYS A 79 -12.94 9.75 5.12
CA LYS A 79 -14.03 9.01 4.47
C LYS A 79 -13.62 7.60 4.05
N LEU A 80 -12.43 7.45 3.45
CA LEU A 80 -11.89 6.14 3.10
C LEU A 80 -11.64 5.29 4.35
N TYR A 81 -11.13 5.91 5.42
CA TYR A 81 -10.94 5.21 6.69
C TYR A 81 -12.26 4.63 7.23
N GLU A 82 -13.32 5.46 7.30
CA GLU A 82 -14.66 5.02 7.74
C GLU A 82 -15.23 3.90 6.86
N MET A 83 -15.07 4.00 5.54
CA MET A 83 -15.53 2.98 4.60
C MET A 83 -14.79 1.64 4.76
N ILE A 84 -13.49 1.69 5.09
CA ILE A 84 -12.65 0.50 5.27
C ILE A 84 -12.85 -0.13 6.65
N PHE A 85 -13.02 0.71 7.68
CA PHE A 85 -13.11 0.32 9.08
C PHE A 85 -14.36 0.95 9.73
N PRO A 86 -15.58 0.50 9.36
CA PRO A 86 -16.80 1.01 9.97
C PRO A 86 -16.82 0.71 11.47
N ASP A 87 -17.40 1.64 12.27
CA ASP A 87 -17.50 1.47 13.72
C ASP A 87 -18.34 0.23 14.10
N ASP A 88 -19.37 -0.05 13.32
CA ASP A 88 -20.24 -1.20 13.47
C ASP A 88 -19.82 -2.39 12.58
N TRP A 89 -18.56 -2.74 12.61
CA TRP A 89 -18.01 -3.85 11.79
C TRP A 89 -18.74 -5.21 11.94
N TRP A 90 -19.59 -5.37 12.95
CA TRP A 90 -20.48 -6.54 13.12
C TRP A 90 -21.73 -6.48 12.24
N THR A 91 -22.14 -5.31 11.80
CA THR A 91 -23.40 -5.08 11.06
C THR A 91 -23.18 -4.49 9.67
N GLU A 92 -22.03 -3.89 9.42
CA GLU A 92 -21.68 -3.27 8.15
C GLU A 92 -20.42 -3.92 7.57
N ASP A 93 -20.54 -4.42 6.34
CA ASP A 93 -19.37 -4.88 5.58
C ASP A 93 -18.56 -3.66 5.15
N GLY A 94 -17.34 -3.55 5.66
CA GLY A 94 -16.39 -2.54 5.18
C GLY A 94 -16.00 -2.77 3.72
N THR A 95 -15.46 -1.76 3.08
CA THR A 95 -14.94 -1.80 1.71
C THR A 95 -13.41 -1.89 1.69
N PRO A 96 -12.84 -3.08 1.96
CA PRO A 96 -11.40 -3.27 2.11
C PRO A 96 -10.62 -3.02 0.81
N GLU A 97 -11.29 -2.95 -0.33
CA GLU A 97 -10.68 -2.74 -1.66
C GLU A 97 -9.98 -1.39 -1.79
N TYR A 98 -10.41 -0.38 -1.01
CA TYR A 98 -9.71 0.91 -0.94
C TYR A 98 -8.39 0.85 -0.17
N ASN A 99 -8.12 -0.25 0.56
CA ASN A 99 -6.93 -0.40 1.39
C ASN A 99 -5.85 -1.22 0.68
N ILE A 100 -4.87 -0.56 0.13
CA ILE A 100 -3.74 -1.21 -0.55
C ILE A 100 -2.53 -1.45 0.38
N THR A 101 -2.69 -1.23 1.67
CA THR A 101 -1.60 -1.34 2.66
C THR A 101 -1.08 -2.77 2.79
N GLN A 102 0.21 -2.93 2.74
CA GLN A 102 0.90 -4.18 3.00
C GLN A 102 0.98 -4.47 4.51
N MET A 103 1.09 -5.75 4.89
CA MET A 103 1.16 -6.15 6.30
C MET A 103 2.31 -5.45 7.02
N THR A 104 3.47 -5.45 6.41
CA THR A 104 4.69 -4.81 6.91
C THR A 104 4.50 -3.32 7.23
N LEU A 105 3.74 -2.58 6.41
CA LEU A 105 3.39 -1.18 6.68
C LEU A 105 2.43 -1.05 7.85
N LYS A 106 1.43 -1.95 7.95
CA LYS A 106 0.47 -1.97 9.07
C LYS A 106 1.15 -2.18 10.41
N ASP A 107 2.18 -3.02 10.47
CA ASP A 107 2.96 -3.27 11.68
C ASP A 107 3.65 -1.97 12.18
N LYS A 108 3.98 -1.07 11.26
CA LYS A 108 4.51 0.27 11.55
C LYS A 108 3.45 1.36 11.67
N LYS A 109 2.16 0.97 11.61
CA LYS A 109 0.99 1.87 11.68
C LYS A 109 0.85 2.80 10.47
N TYR A 110 1.50 2.52 9.35
CA TYR A 110 1.27 3.23 8.11
C TYR A 110 0.13 2.57 7.33
N TYR A 111 -0.73 3.40 6.76
CA TYR A 111 -1.84 2.97 5.92
C TYR A 111 -1.83 3.73 4.61
N ILE A 112 -2.09 3.01 3.52
CA ILE A 112 -2.22 3.57 2.18
C ILE A 112 -3.62 3.23 1.69
N PHE A 113 -4.41 4.27 1.43
CA PHE A 113 -5.73 4.15 0.83
C PHE A 113 -5.67 4.62 -0.61
N ALA A 114 -6.48 4.00 -1.48
CA ALA A 114 -6.48 4.28 -2.89
C ALA A 114 -7.91 4.41 -3.42
N VAL A 115 -8.17 5.44 -4.22
CA VAL A 115 -9.46 5.68 -4.88
C VAL A 115 -9.23 6.16 -6.29
N GLY A 116 -10.00 5.63 -7.26
CA GLY A 116 -9.91 5.98 -8.66
C GLY A 116 -10.98 6.98 -9.11
N SER A 117 -10.64 7.77 -10.14
CA SER A 117 -11.57 8.56 -10.95
C SER A 117 -11.07 8.58 -12.38
N GLY A 118 -11.86 8.00 -13.30
CA GLY A 118 -11.44 7.85 -14.69
C GLY A 118 -10.14 7.06 -14.83
N ASP A 119 -9.16 7.65 -15.47
CA ASP A 119 -7.83 7.09 -15.72
C ASP A 119 -6.82 7.38 -14.60
N LYS A 120 -7.21 8.10 -13.55
CA LYS A 120 -6.36 8.45 -12.42
C LYS A 120 -6.69 7.68 -11.16
N VAL A 121 -5.68 7.54 -10.32
CA VAL A 121 -5.80 6.99 -8.98
C VAL A 121 -5.13 7.94 -8.00
N ARG A 122 -5.86 8.27 -6.95
CA ARG A 122 -5.39 9.07 -5.82
C ARG A 122 -4.99 8.13 -4.70
N LEU A 123 -3.74 8.23 -4.27
CA LEU A 123 -3.19 7.48 -3.16
C LEU A 123 -3.06 8.44 -1.98
N LEU A 124 -3.63 8.07 -0.86
CA LEU A 124 -3.55 8.82 0.39
C LEU A 124 -2.89 7.95 1.44
N TYR A 125 -1.86 8.44 2.10
CA TYR A 125 -1.21 7.67 3.16
C TYR A 125 -0.86 8.51 4.38
N ALA A 126 -0.99 7.87 5.54
CA ALA A 126 -0.67 8.47 6.82
C ALA A 126 -0.30 7.40 7.85
N LYS A 127 0.27 7.85 8.96
CA LYS A 127 0.45 7.04 10.15
C LYS A 127 -0.80 7.13 11.03
N ILE A 128 -1.50 6.00 11.20
CA ILE A 128 -2.68 5.90 12.06
C ILE A 128 -2.25 5.34 13.42
N LYS A 129 -2.56 6.04 14.48
CA LYS A 129 -2.29 5.66 15.86
C LYS A 129 -3.59 5.21 16.53
N TYR A 130 -3.48 4.49 17.64
CA TYR A 130 -4.62 4.08 18.45
C TYR A 130 -4.51 4.71 19.83
N ASP A 131 -5.58 5.38 20.25
CA ASP A 131 -5.73 5.92 21.58
C ASP A 131 -6.49 4.88 22.43
N PHE A 132 -5.81 4.33 23.44
CA PHE A 132 -6.39 3.31 24.31
C PHE A 132 -7.38 3.89 25.34
N GLU A 133 -7.26 5.17 25.68
CA GLU A 133 -8.17 5.81 26.63
C GLU A 133 -9.51 6.12 25.98
N GLU A 134 -9.47 6.64 24.75
CA GLU A 134 -10.68 6.96 23.98
C GLU A 134 -11.13 5.81 23.07
N SER A 135 -10.40 4.68 23.04
CA SER A 135 -10.69 3.51 22.24
C SER A 135 -10.92 3.83 20.75
N ARG A 136 -10.16 4.77 20.21
CA ARG A 136 -10.30 5.20 18.81
C ARG A 136 -8.96 5.31 18.09
N HIS A 137 -9.01 5.20 16.76
CA HIS A 137 -7.89 5.57 15.90
C HIS A 137 -7.85 7.08 15.67
N TYR A 138 -6.65 7.62 15.52
CA TYR A 138 -6.42 9.01 15.18
C TYR A 138 -5.18 9.20 14.33
N TRP A 139 -5.12 10.29 13.61
CA TRP A 139 -4.00 10.76 12.79
C TRP A 139 -3.93 12.29 12.85
N ASN A 140 -2.85 12.84 12.34
CA ASN A 140 -2.72 14.27 12.15
C ASN A 140 -2.96 14.56 10.65
N ASP A 141 -3.88 15.49 10.35
CA ASP A 141 -4.24 15.84 8.98
C ASP A 141 -3.04 16.41 8.19
N ASP A 142 -2.13 17.12 8.87
CA ASP A 142 -0.91 17.65 8.27
C ASP A 142 0.07 16.54 7.83
N ASP A 143 -0.01 15.35 8.44
CA ASP A 143 0.80 14.18 8.13
C ASP A 143 0.19 13.30 7.03
N ILE A 144 -0.97 13.67 6.49
CA ILE A 144 -1.56 12.97 5.34
C ILE A 144 -0.83 13.40 4.08
N HIS A 145 -0.22 12.43 3.43
CA HIS A 145 0.42 12.61 2.14
C HIS A 145 -0.49 12.14 1.01
N GLU A 146 -0.34 12.76 -0.15
CA GLU A 146 -1.16 12.51 -1.32
C GLU A 146 -0.31 12.33 -2.55
N TRP A 147 -0.65 11.32 -3.36
CA TRP A 147 -0.14 11.10 -4.71
C TRP A 147 -1.27 10.84 -5.68
N VAL A 148 -1.17 11.45 -6.87
CA VAL A 148 -2.06 11.16 -7.99
C VAL A 148 -1.23 10.55 -9.10
N VAL A 149 -1.60 9.36 -9.54
CA VAL A 149 -0.90 8.61 -10.59
C VAL A 149 -1.89 8.14 -11.65
N GLU A 150 -1.37 7.88 -12.85
CA GLU A 150 -2.15 7.24 -13.90
C GLU A 150 -2.45 5.78 -13.52
N ARG A 151 -3.69 5.35 -13.70
CA ARG A 151 -4.11 3.97 -13.45
C ARG A 151 -3.29 2.96 -14.25
N GLU A 152 -2.88 3.33 -15.45
CA GLU A 152 -2.03 2.50 -16.30
C GLU A 152 -0.68 2.17 -15.64
N ALA A 153 -0.08 3.13 -14.90
CA ALA A 153 1.17 2.90 -14.18
C ALA A 153 1.00 1.82 -13.09
N LEU A 154 -0.10 1.88 -12.33
CA LEU A 154 -0.42 0.87 -11.32
C LEU A 154 -0.73 -0.50 -11.95
N ASN A 155 -1.46 -0.53 -13.06
CA ASN A 155 -1.76 -1.77 -13.77
C ASN A 155 -0.49 -2.45 -14.31
N LYS A 156 0.49 -1.69 -14.80
CA LYS A 156 1.79 -2.22 -15.22
C LYS A 156 2.55 -2.85 -14.05
N ILE A 157 2.54 -2.19 -12.89
CA ILE A 157 3.13 -2.71 -11.65
C ILE A 157 2.42 -4.00 -11.24
N ALA A 158 1.08 -3.96 -11.15
CA ALA A 158 0.28 -5.12 -10.76
C ALA A 158 0.52 -6.33 -11.65
N ASN A 159 0.54 -6.13 -12.97
CA ASN A 159 0.83 -7.19 -13.94
C ASN A 159 2.25 -7.76 -13.78
N ARG A 160 3.26 -6.92 -13.55
CA ARG A 160 4.62 -7.40 -13.32
C ARG A 160 4.72 -8.20 -12.02
N LEU A 161 4.11 -7.72 -10.93
CA LEU A 161 4.05 -8.43 -9.65
C LEU A 161 3.34 -9.79 -9.75
N LYS A 162 2.27 -9.86 -10.53
CA LYS A 162 1.48 -11.08 -10.76
C LYS A 162 2.29 -12.17 -11.47
N ASN A 163 3.20 -11.77 -12.35
CA ASN A 163 4.02 -12.64 -13.17
C ASN A 163 5.44 -12.87 -12.61
N LEU A 164 5.70 -12.53 -11.35
CA LEU A 164 6.96 -12.82 -10.70
C LEU A 164 7.20 -14.33 -10.60
N THR A 165 8.36 -14.75 -11.03
CA THR A 165 8.82 -16.15 -10.96
C THR A 165 9.62 -16.42 -9.69
N GLU A 166 9.97 -17.67 -9.45
CA GLU A 166 10.89 -18.05 -8.38
C GLU A 166 12.28 -17.42 -8.57
N GLU A 167 12.72 -17.26 -9.83
CA GLU A 167 13.99 -16.63 -10.17
C GLU A 167 13.99 -15.12 -9.85
N ASP A 168 12.87 -14.44 -10.06
CA ASP A 168 12.72 -13.01 -9.69
C ASP A 168 12.81 -12.78 -8.17
N LEU A 169 12.52 -13.82 -7.38
CA LEU A 169 12.59 -13.80 -5.92
C LEU A 169 13.84 -14.52 -5.38
N ALA A 170 14.69 -15.04 -6.28
CA ALA A 170 15.97 -15.62 -5.89
C ALA A 170 16.94 -14.55 -5.38
N PHE A 171 17.96 -14.99 -4.66
CA PHE A 171 19.01 -14.09 -4.18
C PHE A 171 19.79 -13.51 -5.36
N SER A 172 20.08 -12.22 -5.30
CA SER A 172 21.12 -11.63 -6.15
C SER A 172 22.47 -12.10 -5.61
N ASP A 173 23.27 -12.75 -6.47
CA ASP A 173 24.64 -13.17 -6.11
C ASP A 173 25.59 -11.96 -5.93
#